data_462b24c8086db0ff536db70e25f80cef
#
_entry.id   462b24c8086db0ff536db70e25f80cef
#
_cell.length_a   1.000
_cell.length_b   1.000
_cell.length_c   1.000
_cell.angle_alpha   90.00
_cell.angle_beta   90.00
_cell.angle_gamma   90.00
#
_symmetry.space_group_name_H-M   'P 1'
#
loop_
_entity.id
_entity.type
_entity.pdbx_description
1 polymer ?
#
loop_
_entity_poly.entity_id
_entity_poly.type
_entity_poly.pdbx_seq_one_letter_code
_entity_poly.pdbx_strand_id
1 'polypeptide(L)'
;FIGYNAFGSLVLGRPENGVLQPAARICTFLVSMAMVGVAEEFIFRSVIAQTLLEHFGTSRAGVWKACLLSGVLFGAAHLTNILSSAPFGVLMQCVFAASLGTLFAAIYFRTGNLWVTVFLHGAMDISSMLIGGLYGTTTVADAVSGYDASMLLSVLLYLIPTAVLLRKKKLPEVQLYWHQYVKK
;
A
#
# COMPACT_ATOMS: atom_id res chain seq x y z
N PHE A 1 -11.60 1.36 3.52
CA PHE A 1 -10.74 0.28 4.04
C PHE A 1 -10.11 0.67 5.39
N ILE A 2 -9.31 1.75 5.46
CA ILE A 2 -8.65 2.20 6.70
C ILE A 2 -9.66 2.35 7.85
N GLY A 3 -10.76 3.08 7.63
CA GLY A 3 -11.81 3.25 8.64
C GLY A 3 -12.49 1.95 9.06
N TYR A 4 -12.71 1.03 8.11
CA TYR A 4 -13.26 -0.29 8.39
C TYR A 4 -12.31 -1.13 9.25
N ASN A 5 -11.03 -1.18 8.90
CA ASN A 5 -10.03 -1.91 9.67
C ASN A 5 -9.86 -1.33 11.07
N ALA A 6 -9.72 -0.01 11.20
CA ALA A 6 -9.58 0.64 12.49
C ALA A 6 -10.81 0.41 13.38
N PHE A 7 -12.02 0.59 12.83
CA PHE A 7 -13.27 0.38 13.57
C PHE A 7 -13.45 -1.10 13.95
N GLY A 8 -13.28 -2.01 13.00
CA GLY A 8 -13.37 -3.45 13.25
C GLY A 8 -12.38 -3.92 14.31
N SER A 9 -11.13 -3.43 14.22
CA SER A 9 -10.11 -3.73 15.21
C SER A 9 -10.47 -3.20 16.59
N LEU A 10 -10.92 -1.97 16.72
CA LEU A 10 -11.25 -1.37 18.02
C LEU A 10 -12.50 -1.97 18.67
N VAL A 11 -13.49 -2.38 17.85
CA VAL A 11 -14.79 -2.88 18.37
C VAL A 11 -14.77 -4.39 18.55
N LEU A 12 -14.20 -5.13 17.59
CA LEU A 12 -14.28 -6.61 17.56
C LEU A 12 -12.95 -7.28 17.93
N GLY A 13 -11.84 -6.60 17.77
CA GLY A 13 -10.50 -7.18 17.96
C GLY A 13 -9.90 -6.96 19.35
N ARG A 14 -10.57 -6.23 20.25
CA ARG A 14 -10.03 -5.99 21.59
C ARG A 14 -10.00 -7.30 22.38
N PRO A 15 -8.81 -7.72 22.90
CA PRO A 15 -8.72 -8.91 23.75
C PRO A 15 -9.52 -8.72 25.05
N GLU A 16 -10.27 -9.72 25.51
CA GLU A 16 -11.09 -9.64 26.73
C GLU A 16 -10.29 -9.22 27.97
N ASN A 17 -9.06 -9.69 28.09
CA ASN A 17 -8.13 -9.36 29.18
C ASN A 17 -6.91 -8.60 28.68
N GLY A 18 -7.05 -7.85 27.59
CA GLY A 18 -5.94 -7.14 26.96
C GLY A 18 -5.44 -5.98 27.80
N VAL A 19 -4.15 -6.00 28.13
CA VAL A 19 -3.45 -4.89 28.76
C VAL A 19 -2.74 -4.08 27.69
N LEU A 20 -2.97 -2.76 27.67
CA LEU A 20 -2.28 -1.87 26.76
C LEU A 20 -0.78 -1.93 26.95
N GLN A 21 -0.04 -1.96 25.85
CA GLN A 21 1.41 -1.84 25.88
C GLN A 21 1.83 -0.49 26.50
N PRO A 22 3.03 -0.42 27.12
CA PRO A 22 3.58 0.83 27.58
C PRO A 22 3.61 1.89 26.46
N ALA A 23 3.38 3.16 26.83
CA ALA A 23 3.32 4.26 25.86
C ALA A 23 4.52 4.32 24.90
N ALA A 24 5.73 4.03 25.40
CA ALA A 24 6.92 3.97 24.56
C ALA A 24 6.81 2.93 23.44
N ARG A 25 6.25 1.74 23.71
CA ARG A 25 6.06 0.70 22.69
C ARG A 25 4.97 1.09 21.67
N ILE A 26 3.88 1.71 22.13
CA ILE A 26 2.83 2.23 21.26
C ILE A 26 3.40 3.31 20.33
N CYS A 27 4.17 4.26 20.87
CA CYS A 27 4.85 5.27 20.07
C CYS A 27 5.81 4.65 19.06
N THR A 28 6.62 3.67 19.47
CA THR A 28 7.51 2.95 18.53
C THR A 28 6.74 2.28 17.41
N PHE A 29 5.65 1.60 17.73
CA PHE A 29 4.77 0.98 16.73
C PHE A 29 4.26 2.00 15.70
N LEU A 30 3.66 3.11 16.17
CA LEU A 30 3.10 4.14 15.29
C LEU A 30 4.17 4.76 14.38
N VAL A 31 5.33 5.11 14.97
CA VAL A 31 6.46 5.68 14.22
C VAL A 31 7.01 4.66 13.22
N SER A 32 7.18 3.39 13.62
CA SER A 32 7.69 2.35 12.72
C SER A 32 6.78 2.15 11.50
N MET A 33 5.47 2.03 11.70
CA MET A 33 4.51 1.88 10.59
C MET A 33 4.51 3.12 9.68
N ALA A 34 4.56 4.31 10.24
CA ALA A 34 4.65 5.54 9.45
C ALA A 34 5.96 5.59 8.63
N MET A 35 7.09 5.18 9.22
CA MET A 35 8.39 5.17 8.54
C MET A 35 8.50 4.10 7.46
N VAL A 36 7.84 2.94 7.62
CA VAL A 36 7.70 1.95 6.55
C VAL A 36 6.98 2.60 5.36
N GLY A 37 5.83 3.25 5.59
CA GLY A 37 5.13 3.97 4.54
C GLY A 37 6.00 5.04 3.85
N VAL A 38 6.81 5.80 4.60
CA VAL A 38 7.77 6.76 4.04
C VAL A 38 8.78 6.03 3.14
N ALA A 39 9.48 5.03 3.66
CA ALA A 39 10.56 4.35 2.94
C ALA A 39 10.05 3.68 1.65
N GLU A 40 8.96 2.95 1.75
CA GLU A 40 8.40 2.22 0.61
C GLU A 40 7.83 3.15 -0.45
N GLU A 41 7.11 4.21 -0.07
CA GLU A 41 6.58 5.16 -1.05
C GLU A 41 7.69 5.95 -1.76
N PHE A 42 8.76 6.33 -1.06
CA PHE A 42 9.92 6.96 -1.71
C PHE A 42 10.56 6.02 -2.73
N ILE A 43 10.75 4.75 -2.43
CA ILE A 43 11.32 3.78 -3.37
C ILE A 43 10.36 3.50 -4.52
N PHE A 44 9.13 3.10 -4.21
CA PHE A 44 8.23 2.56 -5.24
C PHE A 44 7.50 3.63 -6.05
N ARG A 45 7.23 4.81 -5.51
CA ARG A 45 6.52 5.88 -6.24
C ARG A 45 7.48 6.92 -6.79
N SER A 46 8.36 7.46 -5.92
CA SER A 46 9.27 8.52 -6.36
C SER A 46 10.40 8.01 -7.26
N VAL A 47 10.87 6.76 -7.09
CA VAL A 47 11.91 6.21 -7.95
C VAL A 47 11.31 5.29 -9.01
N ILE A 48 10.75 4.14 -8.61
CA ILE A 48 10.37 3.09 -9.57
C ILE A 48 9.22 3.54 -10.47
N ALA A 49 8.08 3.99 -9.90
CA ALA A 49 6.92 4.36 -10.70
C ALA A 49 7.21 5.55 -11.61
N GLN A 50 7.94 6.55 -11.12
CA GLN A 50 8.33 7.70 -11.92
C GLN A 50 9.24 7.29 -13.09
N THR A 51 10.29 6.51 -12.86
CA THR A 51 11.18 5.99 -13.91
C THR A 51 10.39 5.19 -14.97
N LEU A 52 9.44 4.37 -14.52
CA LEU A 52 8.57 3.63 -15.45
C LEU A 52 7.67 4.57 -16.26
N LEU A 53 7.15 5.63 -15.65
CA LEU A 53 6.35 6.62 -16.36
C LEU A 53 7.20 7.40 -17.39
N GLU A 54 8.41 7.76 -17.03
CA GLU A 54 9.36 8.40 -17.95
C GLU A 54 9.65 7.49 -19.17
N HIS A 55 9.80 6.19 -18.93
CA HIS A 55 10.03 5.21 -19.99
C HIS A 55 8.81 4.96 -20.88
N PHE A 56 7.62 4.76 -20.30
CA PHE A 56 6.40 4.40 -21.04
C PHE A 56 5.62 5.61 -21.56
N GLY A 57 5.91 6.79 -21.07
CA GLY A 57 5.25 8.04 -21.44
C GLY A 57 3.90 8.26 -20.78
N THR A 58 3.35 9.48 -20.98
CA THR A 58 2.09 9.95 -20.38
C THR A 58 0.83 9.61 -21.20
N SER A 59 0.95 8.77 -22.23
CA SER A 59 -0.24 8.21 -22.88
C SER A 59 -1.04 7.34 -21.89
N ARG A 60 -2.32 7.12 -22.15
CA ARG A 60 -3.14 6.27 -21.27
C ARG A 60 -2.52 4.88 -21.06
N ALA A 61 -2.03 4.27 -22.13
CA ALA A 61 -1.39 2.96 -22.06
C ALA A 61 -0.07 3.02 -21.28
N GLY A 62 0.74 4.07 -21.47
CA GLY A 62 1.98 4.28 -20.75
C GLY A 62 1.76 4.42 -19.24
N VAL A 63 0.80 5.26 -18.83
CA VAL A 63 0.44 5.45 -17.42
C VAL A 63 -0.04 4.13 -16.79
N TRP A 64 -0.90 3.36 -17.48
CA TRP A 64 -1.34 2.06 -16.99
C TRP A 64 -0.18 1.06 -16.83
N LYS A 65 0.72 0.99 -17.82
CA LYS A 65 1.91 0.12 -17.75
C LYS A 65 2.79 0.50 -16.55
N ALA A 66 3.05 1.78 -16.35
CA ALA A 66 3.85 2.27 -15.22
C ALA A 66 3.19 1.92 -13.87
N CYS A 67 1.89 2.16 -13.72
CA CYS A 67 1.16 1.81 -12.49
C CYS A 67 1.18 0.30 -12.20
N LEU A 68 0.85 -0.52 -13.21
CA LEU A 68 0.78 -1.97 -13.04
C LEU A 68 2.15 -2.57 -12.74
N LEU A 69 3.18 -2.18 -13.47
CA LEU A 69 4.52 -2.73 -13.26
C LEU A 69 5.11 -2.29 -11.93
N SER A 70 4.92 -1.02 -11.53
CA SER A 70 5.31 -0.55 -10.19
C SER A 70 4.56 -1.32 -9.10
N GLY A 71 3.26 -1.58 -9.28
CA GLY A 71 2.47 -2.39 -8.35
C GLY A 71 2.97 -3.83 -8.26
N VAL A 72 3.26 -4.48 -9.38
CA VAL A 72 3.81 -5.84 -9.41
C VAL A 72 5.17 -5.91 -8.70
N LEU A 73 6.06 -4.95 -8.94
CA LEU A 73 7.35 -4.88 -8.27
C LEU A 73 7.19 -4.65 -6.76
N PHE A 74 6.23 -3.81 -6.37
CA PHE A 74 5.88 -3.61 -4.95
C PHE A 74 5.38 -4.90 -4.30
N GLY A 75 4.47 -5.62 -4.94
CA GLY A 75 4.01 -6.92 -4.46
C GLY A 75 5.13 -7.95 -4.38
N ALA A 76 6.00 -8.00 -5.39
CA ALA A 76 7.13 -8.93 -5.43
C ALA A 76 8.16 -8.67 -4.30
N ALA A 77 8.34 -7.43 -3.86
CA ALA A 77 9.22 -7.12 -2.74
C ALA A 77 8.80 -7.83 -1.44
N HIS A 78 7.50 -8.11 -1.28
CA HIS A 78 6.96 -8.82 -0.12
C HIS A 78 7.28 -10.32 -0.10
N LEU A 79 7.82 -10.89 -1.20
CA LEU A 79 8.29 -12.29 -1.21
C LEU A 79 9.35 -12.57 -0.15
N THR A 80 10.10 -11.56 0.28
CA THR A 80 11.07 -11.70 1.38
C THR A 80 10.44 -12.17 2.69
N ASN A 81 9.14 -11.92 2.89
CA ASN A 81 8.41 -12.35 4.08
C ASN A 81 8.26 -13.87 4.19
N ILE A 82 8.56 -14.62 3.13
CA ILE A 82 8.56 -16.10 3.15
C ILE A 82 9.57 -16.67 4.18
N LEU A 83 10.56 -15.87 4.56
CA LEU A 83 11.55 -16.25 5.56
C LEU A 83 10.98 -16.28 6.99
N SER A 84 9.82 -15.65 7.22
CA SER A 84 9.23 -15.51 8.56
C SER A 84 7.72 -15.79 8.63
N SER A 85 7.07 -16.01 7.49
CA SER A 85 5.62 -16.18 7.38
C SER A 85 5.24 -17.38 6.52
N ALA A 86 4.00 -17.88 6.67
CA ALA A 86 3.50 -18.99 5.89
C ALA A 86 3.50 -18.68 4.37
N PRO A 87 4.02 -19.56 3.49
CA PRO A 87 4.17 -19.29 2.06
C PRO A 87 2.88 -18.88 1.35
N PHE A 88 1.75 -19.50 1.68
CA PHE A 88 0.46 -19.15 1.08
C PHE A 88 0.01 -17.74 1.50
N GLY A 89 0.18 -17.38 2.77
CA GLY A 89 -0.11 -16.03 3.25
C GLY A 89 0.75 -14.97 2.55
N VAL A 90 2.05 -15.27 2.35
CA VAL A 90 2.95 -14.38 1.59
C VAL A 90 2.50 -14.22 0.14
N LEU A 91 2.07 -15.30 -0.52
CA LEU A 91 1.52 -15.22 -1.87
C LEU A 91 0.29 -14.29 -1.92
N MET A 92 -0.62 -14.44 -0.98
CA MET A 92 -1.80 -13.56 -0.88
C MET A 92 -1.40 -12.11 -0.58
N GLN A 93 -0.39 -11.90 0.27
CA GLN A 93 0.18 -10.57 0.51
C GLN A 93 0.74 -9.94 -0.77
N CYS A 94 1.50 -10.69 -1.56
CA CYS A 94 2.06 -10.19 -2.82
C CYS A 94 0.96 -9.72 -3.78
N VAL A 95 -0.13 -10.48 -3.93
CA VAL A 95 -1.26 -10.12 -4.79
C VAL A 95 -1.99 -8.88 -4.25
N PHE A 96 -2.26 -8.84 -2.97
CA PHE A 96 -2.84 -7.69 -2.28
C PHE A 96 -1.96 -6.44 -2.46
N ALA A 97 -0.67 -6.53 -2.12
CA ALA A 97 0.28 -5.43 -2.22
C ALA A 97 0.46 -4.94 -3.66
N ALA A 98 0.49 -5.85 -4.65
CA ALA A 98 0.56 -5.46 -6.06
C ALA A 98 -0.63 -4.62 -6.51
N SER A 99 -1.84 -4.99 -6.11
CA SER A 99 -3.05 -4.24 -6.44
C SER A 99 -3.11 -2.89 -5.74
N LEU A 100 -2.75 -2.84 -4.47
CA LEU A 100 -2.64 -1.60 -3.69
C LEU A 100 -1.55 -0.69 -4.26
N GLY A 101 -0.38 -1.25 -4.58
CA GLY A 101 0.72 -0.53 -5.19
C GLY A 101 0.35 0.12 -6.51
N THR A 102 -0.48 -0.57 -7.32
CA THR A 102 -1.04 -0.02 -8.55
C THR A 102 -1.93 1.20 -8.27
N LEU A 103 -2.77 1.13 -7.23
CA LEU A 103 -3.61 2.25 -6.81
C LEU A 103 -2.77 3.44 -6.33
N PHE A 104 -1.77 3.20 -5.50
CA PHE A 104 -0.92 4.27 -4.98
C PHE A 104 -0.11 4.95 -6.11
N ALA A 105 0.39 4.20 -7.09
CA ALA A 105 1.01 4.80 -8.27
C ALA A 105 0.02 5.69 -9.05
N ALA A 106 -1.24 5.25 -9.21
CA ALA A 106 -2.27 6.06 -9.86
C ALA A 106 -2.60 7.34 -9.08
N ILE A 107 -2.68 7.26 -7.74
CA ILE A 107 -2.87 8.43 -6.86
C ILE A 107 -1.69 9.40 -7.02
N TYR A 108 -0.47 8.87 -6.95
CA TYR A 108 0.75 9.68 -7.08
C TYR A 108 0.80 10.39 -8.44
N PHE A 109 0.55 9.69 -9.54
CA PHE A 109 0.54 10.31 -10.86
C PHE A 109 -0.56 11.36 -11.04
N ARG A 110 -1.69 11.20 -10.38
CA ARG A 110 -2.79 12.16 -10.42
C ARG A 110 -2.59 13.39 -9.56
N THR A 111 -1.93 13.26 -8.42
CA THR A 111 -1.76 14.35 -7.45
C THR A 111 -0.42 15.07 -7.59
N GLY A 112 0.59 14.42 -8.18
CA GLY A 112 1.96 14.92 -8.18
C GLY A 112 2.57 15.02 -6.78
N ASN A 113 1.90 14.46 -5.75
CA ASN A 113 2.27 14.63 -4.35
C ASN A 113 2.50 13.27 -3.68
N LEU A 114 3.75 12.99 -3.38
CA LEU A 114 4.17 11.75 -2.71
C LEU A 114 3.59 11.60 -1.29
N TRP A 115 3.45 12.71 -0.58
CA TRP A 115 3.00 12.67 0.82
C TRP A 115 1.56 12.17 0.98
N VAL A 116 0.74 12.28 -0.07
CA VAL A 116 -0.60 11.68 -0.07
C VAL A 116 -0.51 10.16 0.03
N THR A 117 0.36 9.53 -0.75
CA THR A 117 0.53 8.06 -0.70
C THR A 117 1.27 7.62 0.55
N VAL A 118 2.27 8.36 1.01
CA VAL A 118 2.95 8.13 2.29
C VAL A 118 1.94 8.10 3.45
N PHE A 119 1.06 9.11 3.52
CA PHE A 119 0.04 9.16 4.57
C PHE A 119 -0.95 8.00 4.48
N LEU A 120 -1.44 7.70 3.28
CA LEU A 120 -2.38 6.59 3.06
C LEU A 120 -1.77 5.24 3.40
N HIS A 121 -0.49 5.03 3.06
CA HIS A 121 0.24 3.81 3.34
C HIS A 121 0.42 3.62 4.85
N GLY A 122 1.04 4.58 5.52
CA GLY A 122 1.24 4.51 6.97
C GLY A 122 -0.08 4.36 7.74
N ALA A 123 -1.14 5.03 7.31
CA ALA A 123 -2.48 4.86 7.91
C ALA A 123 -3.06 3.46 7.67
N MET A 124 -2.79 2.85 6.52
CA MET A 124 -3.16 1.45 6.26
C MET A 124 -2.43 0.48 7.17
N ASP A 125 -1.12 0.61 7.28
CA ASP A 125 -0.30 -0.27 8.11
C ASP A 125 -0.70 -0.15 9.58
N ILE A 126 -0.85 1.08 10.09
CA ILE A 126 -1.32 1.34 11.45
C ILE A 126 -2.70 0.71 11.67
N SER A 127 -3.65 0.90 10.75
CA SER A 127 -5.00 0.39 10.91
C SER A 127 -5.09 -1.14 10.85
N SER A 128 -4.27 -1.78 10.02
CA SER A 128 -4.24 -3.24 9.87
C SER A 128 -3.59 -3.94 11.07
N MET A 129 -2.60 -3.30 11.69
CA MET A 129 -1.84 -3.84 12.82
C MET A 129 -2.23 -3.22 14.17
N LEU A 130 -3.34 -2.45 14.22
CA LEU A 130 -3.69 -1.62 15.38
C LEU A 130 -3.77 -2.43 16.69
N ILE A 131 -4.48 -3.55 16.71
CA ILE A 131 -4.63 -4.38 17.91
C ILE A 131 -3.30 -5.04 18.29
N GLY A 132 -2.57 -5.58 17.31
CA GLY A 132 -1.24 -6.13 17.56
C GLY A 132 -0.29 -5.09 18.17
N GLY A 133 -0.30 -3.86 17.64
CA GLY A 133 0.53 -2.77 18.13
C GLY A 133 0.12 -2.24 19.52
N LEU A 134 -1.19 -2.16 19.80
CA LEU A 134 -1.69 -1.68 21.08
C LEU A 134 -1.55 -2.69 22.21
N TYR A 135 -1.74 -3.99 21.93
CA TYR A 135 -1.78 -5.03 22.95
C TYR A 135 -0.63 -6.03 22.87
N GLY A 136 0.20 -5.99 21.84
CA GLY A 136 1.32 -6.92 21.66
C GLY A 136 0.89 -8.35 21.34
N THR A 137 -0.30 -8.55 20.79
CA THR A 137 -0.90 -9.88 20.60
C THR A 137 -0.57 -10.54 19.27
N THR A 138 -0.14 -9.74 18.27
CA THR A 138 0.03 -10.23 16.90
C THR A 138 1.23 -9.51 16.28
N THR A 139 2.15 -10.26 15.69
CA THR A 139 3.24 -9.71 14.89
C THR A 139 2.82 -9.56 13.41
N VAL A 140 3.62 -8.83 12.62
CA VAL A 140 3.42 -8.75 11.16
C VAL A 140 3.50 -10.14 10.53
N ALA A 141 4.43 -10.98 10.99
CA ALA A 141 4.58 -12.35 10.48
C ALA A 141 3.34 -13.21 10.76
N ASP A 142 2.72 -13.08 11.94
CA ASP A 142 1.47 -13.77 12.28
C ASP A 142 0.32 -13.30 11.39
N ALA A 143 0.19 -11.98 11.21
CA ALA A 143 -0.85 -11.39 10.36
C ALA A 143 -0.73 -11.87 8.91
N VAL A 144 0.47 -11.84 8.34
CA VAL A 144 0.74 -12.31 6.98
C VAL A 144 0.48 -13.82 6.87
N SER A 145 0.88 -14.61 7.87
CA SER A 145 0.62 -16.06 7.87
C SER A 145 -0.87 -16.41 7.89
N GLY A 146 -1.70 -15.51 8.43
CA GLY A 146 -3.15 -15.65 8.48
C GLY A 146 -3.87 -15.20 7.20
N TYR A 147 -3.19 -14.65 6.20
CA TYR A 147 -3.84 -14.25 4.94
C TYR A 147 -4.30 -15.48 4.15
N ASP A 148 -5.51 -15.41 3.65
CA ASP A 148 -6.16 -16.45 2.88
C ASP A 148 -6.71 -15.94 1.53
N ALA A 149 -7.42 -16.80 0.81
CA ALA A 149 -7.95 -16.47 -0.51
C ALA A 149 -8.94 -15.29 -0.52
N SER A 150 -9.50 -14.87 0.63
CA SER A 150 -10.37 -13.69 0.70
C SER A 150 -9.63 -12.40 0.36
N MET A 151 -8.29 -12.39 0.50
CA MET A 151 -7.45 -11.28 0.05
C MET A 151 -7.60 -10.98 -1.45
N LEU A 152 -8.03 -11.95 -2.27
CA LEU A 152 -8.29 -11.72 -3.69
C LEU A 152 -9.43 -10.72 -3.94
N LEU A 153 -10.36 -10.56 -2.98
CA LEU A 153 -11.39 -9.53 -3.06
C LEU A 153 -10.82 -8.12 -3.02
N SER A 154 -9.69 -7.93 -2.34
CA SER A 154 -8.99 -6.65 -2.27
C SER A 154 -8.47 -6.18 -3.64
N VAL A 155 -8.20 -7.11 -4.56
CA VAL A 155 -7.78 -6.79 -5.92
C VAL A 155 -8.83 -5.90 -6.60
N LEU A 156 -10.11 -6.28 -6.54
CA LEU A 156 -11.21 -5.48 -7.08
C LEU A 156 -11.34 -4.15 -6.32
N LEU A 157 -11.22 -4.19 -5.00
CA LEU A 157 -11.30 -3.01 -4.13
C LEU A 157 -10.27 -1.93 -4.51
N TYR A 158 -9.09 -2.31 -5.01
CA TYR A 158 -8.03 -1.37 -5.40
C TYR A 158 -7.98 -1.10 -6.90
N LEU A 159 -8.24 -2.08 -7.76
CA LEU A 159 -8.20 -1.87 -9.20
C LEU A 159 -9.41 -1.08 -9.74
N ILE A 160 -10.58 -1.18 -9.12
CA ILE A 160 -11.74 -0.36 -9.51
C ILE A 160 -11.47 1.14 -9.30
N PRO A 161 -11.07 1.62 -8.11
CA PRO A 161 -10.66 3.01 -7.94
C PRO A 161 -9.50 3.42 -8.87
N THR A 162 -8.53 2.54 -9.10
CA THR A 162 -7.45 2.80 -10.07
C THR A 162 -8.01 3.09 -11.45
N ALA A 163 -8.94 2.27 -11.94
CA ALA A 163 -9.58 2.48 -13.24
C ALA A 163 -10.38 3.79 -13.30
N VAL A 164 -11.03 4.18 -12.20
CA VAL A 164 -11.71 5.47 -12.08
C VAL A 164 -10.73 6.63 -12.10
N LEU A 165 -9.60 6.52 -11.42
CA LEU A 165 -8.55 7.54 -11.39
C LEU A 165 -7.88 7.71 -12.76
N LEU A 166 -7.63 6.62 -13.48
CA LEU A 166 -6.95 6.61 -14.79
C LEU A 166 -7.90 6.63 -16.00
N ARG A 167 -9.18 6.99 -15.78
CA ARG A 167 -10.15 7.13 -16.90
C ARG A 167 -9.72 8.24 -17.87
N LYS A 168 -10.06 8.10 -19.15
CA LYS A 168 -9.64 9.00 -20.24
C LYS A 168 -9.83 10.49 -19.91
N LYS A 169 -10.93 10.86 -19.27
CA LYS A 169 -11.26 12.25 -18.90
C LYS A 169 -10.28 12.85 -17.86
N LYS A 170 -9.52 12.01 -17.15
CA LYS A 170 -8.59 12.41 -16.09
C LYS A 170 -7.12 12.36 -16.49
N LEU A 171 -6.83 11.86 -17.68
CA LEU A 171 -5.47 11.80 -18.21
C LEU A 171 -4.78 13.18 -18.30
N PRO A 172 -5.47 14.29 -18.69
CA PRO A 172 -4.84 15.61 -18.70
C PRO A 172 -4.24 16.04 -17.35
N GLU A 173 -4.83 15.58 -16.23
CA GLU A 173 -4.30 15.88 -14.90
C GLU A 173 -2.94 15.19 -14.65
N VAL A 174 -2.75 13.98 -15.16
CA VAL A 174 -1.45 13.29 -15.13
C VAL A 174 -0.44 14.04 -16.01
N GLN A 175 -0.85 14.44 -17.22
CA GLN A 175 0.02 15.14 -18.15
C GLN A 175 0.46 16.50 -17.62
N LEU A 176 -0.39 17.20 -16.88
CA LEU A 176 -0.07 18.49 -16.26
C LEU A 176 1.18 18.41 -15.35
N TYR A 177 1.29 17.36 -14.54
CA TYR A 177 2.40 17.19 -13.61
C TYR A 177 3.64 16.56 -14.26
N TRP A 178 3.45 15.63 -15.22
CA TRP A 178 4.51 14.72 -15.64
C TRP A 178 5.05 14.97 -17.05
N HIS A 179 4.38 15.79 -17.86
CA HIS A 179 4.80 16.01 -19.27
C HIS A 179 6.24 16.52 -19.40
N GLN A 180 6.70 17.36 -18.50
CA GLN A 180 8.07 17.90 -18.51
C GLN A 180 9.14 16.84 -18.22
N TYR A 181 8.81 15.76 -17.54
CA TYR A 181 9.75 14.67 -17.20
C TYR A 181 9.86 13.60 -18.29
N VAL A 182 8.88 13.52 -19.16
CA VAL A 182 8.77 12.48 -20.20
C VAL A 182 9.33 12.95 -21.56
N LYS A 183 9.63 14.22 -21.71
CA LYS A 183 10.11 14.84 -22.97
C LYS A 183 11.62 14.76 -23.20
N LYS A 184 12.32 13.81 -22.62
CA LYS A 184 13.75 13.65 -22.91
C LYS A 184 14.00 12.50 -23.85
#